data_27b8ad03b399813b3dd221bac4029eb7
#
_entry.id   27b8ad03b399813b3dd221bac4029eb7
#
_cell.length_a   1.000
_cell.length_b   1.000
_cell.length_c   1.000
_cell.angle_alpha   90.00
_cell.angle_beta   90.00
_cell.angle_gamma   90.00
#
_symmetry.space_group_name_H-M   'P 1'
#
loop_
_entity.id
_entity.type
_entity.pdbx_description
1 polymer ?
#
loop_
_entity_poly.entity_id
_entity_poly.type
_entity_poly.pdbx_seq_one_letter_code
_entity_poly.pdbx_strand_id
1 'polypeptide(L)'
;EYIVIDCGGGGVPVVRDAHGDYYGVDAVIDKDFASACLAEAVGADYLFILTAVDHVCLNFGTPEQRALDELHVDEAETYLRAGQFGAGSMQPKVAAAVQFVRSGWRRRAVIASLEQAPAAMRGESGTRIVP
;
A
#
# COMPACT_ATOMS: atom_id res chain seq x y z
N GLU A 1 -25.12 4.77 -8.30
CA GLU A 1 -23.74 4.75 -7.80
C GLU A 1 -23.63 3.66 -6.74
N TYR A 2 -22.63 2.78 -6.82
CA TYR A 2 -22.48 1.62 -5.94
C TYR A 2 -21.14 1.74 -5.20
N ILE A 3 -21.14 1.33 -3.92
CA ILE A 3 -19.92 1.09 -3.15
C ILE A 3 -19.65 -0.41 -3.20
N VAL A 4 -18.48 -0.80 -3.70
CA VAL A 4 -18.06 -2.20 -3.81
C VAL A 4 -17.14 -2.53 -2.66
N ILE A 5 -17.36 -3.68 -2.01
CA ILE A 5 -16.47 -4.26 -1.01
C ILE A 5 -15.87 -5.52 -1.63
N ASP A 6 -14.55 -5.54 -1.79
CA ASP A 6 -13.83 -6.61 -2.47
C ASP A 6 -12.52 -6.96 -1.76
N CYS A 7 -11.81 -7.98 -2.23
CA CYS A 7 -10.53 -8.51 -1.76
C CYS A 7 -10.49 -9.05 -0.32
N GLY A 8 -11.37 -8.68 0.59
CA GLY A 8 -11.40 -9.17 1.97
C GLY A 8 -10.01 -9.18 2.63
N GLY A 9 -9.49 -10.35 2.98
CA GLY A 9 -8.16 -10.54 3.58
C GLY A 9 -7.01 -10.65 2.57
N GLY A 10 -7.26 -10.53 1.26
CA GLY A 10 -6.22 -10.62 0.22
C GLY A 10 -6.69 -11.28 -1.07
N GLY A 11 -7.21 -12.49 -1.00
CA GLY A 11 -7.68 -13.25 -2.15
C GLY A 11 -7.37 -14.74 -2.04
N VAL A 12 -7.96 -15.53 -2.93
CA VAL A 12 -7.68 -16.96 -3.02
C VAL A 12 -6.40 -17.17 -3.85
N PRO A 13 -5.34 -17.79 -3.29
CA PRO A 13 -4.11 -18.02 -4.03
C PRO A 13 -4.32 -19.10 -5.09
N VAL A 14 -4.13 -18.72 -6.34
CA VAL A 14 -4.25 -19.63 -7.49
C VAL A 14 -3.09 -19.42 -8.46
N VAL A 15 -2.74 -20.46 -9.18
CA VAL A 15 -1.86 -20.40 -10.34
C VAL A 15 -2.64 -20.79 -11.59
N ARG A 16 -2.20 -20.26 -12.72
CA ARG A 16 -2.77 -20.59 -14.02
C ARG A 16 -1.81 -21.52 -14.77
N ASP A 17 -2.32 -22.64 -15.28
CA ASP A 17 -1.51 -23.57 -16.05
C ASP A 17 -1.36 -23.15 -17.52
N ALA A 18 -0.63 -23.99 -18.30
CA ALA A 18 -0.40 -23.75 -19.71
C ALA A 18 -1.68 -23.84 -20.58
N HIS A 19 -2.74 -24.47 -20.07
CA HIS A 19 -4.04 -24.59 -20.75
C HIS A 19 -4.97 -23.43 -20.42
N GLY A 20 -4.61 -22.63 -19.40
CA GLY A 20 -5.39 -21.49 -18.95
C GLY A 20 -6.31 -21.79 -17.77
N ASP A 21 -6.26 -22.98 -17.21
CA ASP A 21 -7.05 -23.37 -16.04
C ASP A 21 -6.41 -22.91 -14.74
N TYR A 22 -7.24 -22.57 -13.76
CA TYR A 22 -6.81 -22.11 -12.44
C TYR A 22 -6.93 -23.23 -11.41
N TYR A 23 -5.92 -23.40 -10.57
CA TYR A 23 -5.95 -24.28 -9.42
C TYR A 23 -5.30 -23.63 -8.18
N GLY A 24 -5.84 -24.00 -6.99
CA GLY A 24 -5.38 -23.47 -5.71
C GLY A 24 -3.97 -23.93 -5.36
N VAL A 25 -3.22 -23.08 -4.68
CA VAL A 25 -1.89 -23.37 -4.15
C VAL A 25 -1.81 -23.02 -2.67
N ASP A 26 -0.93 -23.68 -1.93
CA ASP A 26 -0.67 -23.40 -0.51
C ASP A 26 0.16 -22.10 -0.39
N ALA A 27 -0.55 -20.98 -0.29
CA ALA A 27 0.05 -19.65 -0.17
C ALA A 27 -0.89 -18.71 0.60
N VAL A 28 -0.37 -17.56 1.01
CA VAL A 28 -1.16 -16.46 1.56
C VAL A 28 -0.92 -15.22 0.69
N ILE A 29 -1.99 -14.60 0.24
CA ILE A 29 -1.92 -13.34 -0.51
C ILE A 29 -1.96 -12.19 0.49
N ASP A 30 -0.96 -11.31 0.42
CA ASP A 30 -0.96 -10.07 1.21
C ASP A 30 -2.03 -9.11 0.69
N LYS A 31 -2.88 -8.62 1.61
CA LYS A 31 -4.03 -7.77 1.28
C LYS A 31 -3.63 -6.39 0.73
N ASP A 32 -2.47 -5.85 1.13
CA ASP A 32 -2.01 -4.53 0.68
C ASP A 32 -1.60 -4.61 -0.80
N PHE A 33 -0.92 -5.69 -1.21
CA PHE A 33 -0.61 -5.97 -2.61
C PHE A 33 -1.85 -6.33 -3.44
N ALA A 34 -2.78 -7.11 -2.88
CA ALA A 34 -4.05 -7.41 -3.56
C ALA A 34 -4.84 -6.13 -3.84
N SER A 35 -4.89 -5.20 -2.87
CA SER A 35 -5.53 -3.89 -3.02
C SER A 35 -4.85 -3.03 -4.08
N ALA A 36 -3.52 -3.04 -4.15
CA ALA A 36 -2.77 -2.33 -5.20
C ALA A 36 -3.10 -2.91 -6.59
N CYS A 37 -3.10 -4.23 -6.75
CA CYS A 37 -3.48 -4.89 -8.01
C CYS A 37 -4.93 -4.57 -8.43
N LEU A 38 -5.87 -4.59 -7.48
CA LEU A 38 -7.25 -4.21 -7.76
C LEU A 38 -7.36 -2.74 -8.19
N ALA A 39 -6.71 -1.83 -7.45
CA ALA A 39 -6.69 -0.41 -7.78
C ALA A 39 -6.11 -0.15 -9.18
N GLU A 40 -5.08 -0.91 -9.57
CA GLU A 40 -4.54 -0.88 -10.95
C GLU A 40 -5.57 -1.34 -11.97
N ALA A 41 -6.22 -2.48 -11.71
CA ALA A 41 -7.18 -3.11 -12.62
C ALA A 41 -8.42 -2.24 -12.89
N VAL A 42 -8.90 -1.50 -11.87
CA VAL A 42 -10.04 -0.58 -12.00
C VAL A 42 -9.65 0.83 -12.46
N GLY A 43 -8.35 1.08 -12.66
CA GLY A 43 -7.86 2.39 -13.09
C GLY A 43 -7.99 3.48 -12.04
N ALA A 44 -7.84 3.16 -10.76
CA ALA A 44 -7.93 4.13 -9.67
C ALA A 44 -6.82 5.19 -9.75
N ASP A 45 -7.14 6.43 -9.37
CA ASP A 45 -6.17 7.53 -9.23
C ASP A 45 -5.51 7.52 -7.84
N TYR A 46 -6.21 7.04 -6.80
CA TYR A 46 -5.77 7.02 -5.41
C TYR A 46 -5.92 5.64 -4.78
N LEU A 47 -4.94 5.26 -3.99
CA LEU A 47 -4.98 4.10 -3.08
C LEU A 47 -4.78 4.58 -1.65
N PHE A 48 -5.78 4.36 -0.78
CA PHE A 48 -5.67 4.64 0.66
C PHE A 48 -5.42 3.33 1.41
N ILE A 49 -4.28 3.25 2.11
CA ILE A 49 -3.93 2.11 2.98
C ILE A 49 -4.09 2.58 4.42
N LEU A 50 -5.14 2.10 5.09
CA LEU A 50 -5.42 2.48 6.48
C LEU A 50 -4.78 1.49 7.45
N THR A 51 -4.15 2.02 8.50
CA THR A 51 -3.36 1.28 9.48
C THR A 51 -3.56 1.85 10.89
N ALA A 52 -2.72 1.47 11.85
CA ALA A 52 -2.83 1.90 13.24
C ALA A 52 -2.00 3.16 13.57
N VAL A 53 -1.24 3.68 12.61
CA VAL A 53 -0.38 4.86 12.80
C VAL A 53 -0.70 5.95 11.80
N ASP A 54 -0.55 7.22 12.22
CA ASP A 54 -0.95 8.36 11.40
C ASP A 54 -0.02 8.57 10.20
N HIS A 55 1.27 8.27 10.34
CA HIS A 55 2.28 8.49 9.31
C HIS A 55 3.26 7.33 9.20
N VAL A 56 3.83 7.17 8.03
CA VAL A 56 5.06 6.39 7.85
C VAL A 56 6.20 7.12 8.55
N CYS A 57 7.00 6.40 9.33
CA CYS A 57 8.14 6.99 10.04
C CYS A 57 9.44 6.32 9.62
N LEU A 58 10.50 7.11 9.52
CA LEU A 58 11.88 6.61 9.56
C LEU A 58 12.31 6.43 11.01
N ASN A 59 13.22 5.48 11.24
CA ASN A 59 13.78 5.15 12.56
C ASN A 59 12.70 4.91 13.62
N PHE A 60 11.64 4.21 13.24
CA PHE A 60 10.47 4.00 14.11
C PHE A 60 10.87 3.34 15.44
N GLY A 61 10.37 3.91 16.54
CA GLY A 61 10.63 3.43 17.91
C GLY A 61 12.00 3.85 18.47
N THR A 62 12.73 4.74 17.80
CA THR A 62 14.00 5.31 18.30
C THR A 62 13.86 6.80 18.64
N PRO A 63 14.81 7.40 19.37
CA PRO A 63 14.82 8.86 19.59
C PRO A 63 14.91 9.70 18.31
N GLU A 64 15.40 9.10 17.22
CA GLU A 64 15.56 9.74 15.90
C GLU A 64 14.35 9.50 15.00
N GLN A 65 13.23 9.02 15.54
CA GLN A 65 12.01 8.79 14.79
C GLN A 65 11.53 10.08 14.11
N ARG A 66 11.27 9.98 12.81
CA ARG A 66 10.76 11.10 12.02
C ARG A 66 9.57 10.66 11.18
N ALA A 67 8.42 11.29 11.40
CA ALA A 67 7.24 11.12 10.55
C ALA A 67 7.45 11.79 9.18
N LEU A 68 6.88 11.19 8.15
CA LEU A 68 6.94 11.65 6.78
C LEU A 68 5.54 12.08 6.32
N ASP A 69 5.40 13.34 5.89
CA ASP A 69 4.16 13.84 5.29
C ASP A 69 4.06 13.45 3.80
N GLU A 70 5.22 13.40 3.15
CA GLU A 70 5.33 13.01 1.75
C GLU A 70 6.58 12.14 1.54
N LEU A 71 6.49 11.20 0.62
CA LEU A 71 7.56 10.27 0.29
C LEU A 71 7.52 9.97 -1.21
N HIS A 72 8.56 10.37 -1.92
CA HIS A 72 8.73 10.03 -3.34
C HIS A 72 9.08 8.55 -3.52
N VAL A 73 8.59 7.96 -4.61
CA VAL A 73 8.78 6.52 -4.88
C VAL A 73 10.25 6.10 -4.90
N ASP A 74 11.16 6.93 -5.42
CA ASP A 74 12.60 6.62 -5.46
C ASP A 74 13.23 6.58 -4.06
N GLU A 75 12.81 7.50 -3.18
CA GLU A 75 13.22 7.50 -1.76
C GLU A 75 12.62 6.31 -1.03
N ALA A 76 11.32 6.03 -1.26
CA ALA A 76 10.64 4.89 -0.66
C ALA A 76 11.34 3.57 -1.00
N GLU A 77 11.72 3.36 -2.26
CA GLU A 77 12.49 2.18 -2.69
C GLU A 77 13.86 2.10 -2.01
N THR A 78 14.52 3.24 -1.83
CA THR A 78 15.81 3.31 -1.12
C THR A 78 15.65 2.91 0.35
N TYR A 79 14.62 3.44 1.03
CA TYR A 79 14.33 3.08 2.42
C TYR A 79 13.86 1.64 2.57
N LEU A 80 13.08 1.10 1.61
CA LEU A 80 12.71 -0.31 1.58
C LEU A 80 13.94 -1.21 1.49
N ARG A 81 14.89 -0.91 0.59
CA ARG A 81 16.17 -1.67 0.47
C ARG A 81 17.04 -1.56 1.70
N ALA A 82 17.01 -0.42 2.38
CA ALA A 82 17.75 -0.19 3.62
C ALA A 82 17.08 -0.81 4.87
N GLY A 83 15.88 -1.44 4.74
CA GLY A 83 15.17 -2.06 5.85
C GLY A 83 14.65 -1.05 6.87
N GLN A 84 14.34 0.18 6.47
CA GLN A 84 13.85 1.25 7.36
C GLN A 84 12.45 0.99 7.92
N PHE A 85 11.68 0.10 7.31
CA PHE A 85 10.29 -0.17 7.71
C PHE A 85 10.16 -1.56 8.32
N GLY A 86 9.29 -1.71 9.32
CA GLY A 86 9.04 -3.00 9.98
C GLY A 86 8.56 -4.07 8.98
N ALA A 87 9.32 -5.17 8.86
CA ALA A 87 9.17 -6.20 7.85
C ALA A 87 7.78 -6.86 7.78
N GLY A 88 7.10 -7.02 8.91
CA GLY A 88 5.76 -7.65 8.98
C GLY A 88 4.59 -6.66 9.02
N SER A 89 4.83 -5.35 8.94
CA SER A 89 3.79 -4.34 9.15
C SER A 89 3.82 -3.19 8.15
N MET A 90 4.78 -2.28 8.26
CA MET A 90 4.84 -1.08 7.42
C MET A 90 5.50 -1.35 6.06
N GLN A 91 6.49 -2.22 6.01
CA GLN A 91 7.22 -2.54 4.78
C GLN A 91 6.29 -3.01 3.63
N PRO A 92 5.37 -3.99 3.81
CA PRO A 92 4.48 -4.40 2.73
C PRO A 92 3.53 -3.27 2.29
N LYS A 93 3.09 -2.40 3.20
CA LYS A 93 2.23 -1.25 2.88
C LYS A 93 2.93 -0.23 1.99
N VAL A 94 4.16 0.15 2.37
CA VAL A 94 4.97 1.07 1.55
C VAL A 94 5.30 0.43 0.20
N ALA A 95 5.64 -0.86 0.16
CA ALA A 95 5.94 -1.56 -1.09
C ALA A 95 4.72 -1.64 -2.02
N ALA A 96 3.53 -1.97 -1.50
CA ALA A 96 2.28 -1.99 -2.27
C ALA A 96 1.90 -0.59 -2.78
N ALA A 97 2.08 0.46 -1.94
CA ALA A 97 1.86 1.84 -2.33
C ALA A 97 2.80 2.28 -3.46
N VAL A 98 4.08 1.95 -3.37
CA VAL A 98 5.08 2.22 -4.41
C VAL A 98 4.72 1.51 -5.71
N GLN A 99 4.37 0.21 -5.66
CA GLN A 99 3.92 -0.54 -6.84
C GLN A 99 2.74 0.17 -7.52
N PHE A 100 1.71 0.55 -6.77
CA PHE A 100 0.54 1.23 -7.30
C PHE A 100 0.90 2.58 -7.94
N VAL A 101 1.72 3.41 -7.29
CA VAL A 101 2.13 4.71 -7.84
C VAL A 101 2.94 4.55 -9.11
N ARG A 102 3.87 3.56 -9.16
CA ARG A 102 4.65 3.24 -10.37
C ARG A 102 3.83 2.76 -11.56
N SER A 103 2.66 2.17 -11.31
CA SER A 103 1.81 1.64 -12.38
C SER A 103 1.07 2.71 -13.21
N GLY A 104 1.17 4.03 -12.84
CA GLY A 104 0.57 5.10 -13.64
C GLY A 104 1.00 6.50 -13.19
N TRP A 105 1.30 7.38 -14.12
CA TRP A 105 1.94 8.69 -13.91
C TRP A 105 1.18 9.70 -13.03
N ARG A 106 -0.14 9.51 -12.84
CA ARG A 106 -0.98 10.36 -12.00
C ARG A 106 -1.36 9.71 -10.67
N ARG A 107 -1.00 8.45 -10.48
CA ARG A 107 -1.41 7.69 -9.29
C ARG A 107 -0.69 8.18 -8.05
N ARG A 108 -1.42 8.18 -6.94
CA ARG A 108 -0.92 8.52 -5.62
C ARG A 108 -1.44 7.51 -4.61
N ALA A 109 -0.64 7.20 -3.61
CA ALA A 109 -1.11 6.41 -2.47
C ALA A 109 -0.99 7.23 -1.19
N VAL A 110 -1.85 6.94 -0.21
CA VAL A 110 -1.82 7.56 1.11
C VAL A 110 -1.84 6.46 2.16
N ILE A 111 -0.91 6.51 3.10
CA ILE A 111 -0.87 5.63 4.27
C ILE A 111 -1.21 6.48 5.49
N ALA A 112 -2.29 6.13 6.20
CA ALA A 112 -2.80 6.90 7.33
C ALA A 112 -3.45 6.01 8.38
N SER A 113 -3.77 6.56 9.56
CA SER A 113 -4.57 5.82 10.53
C SER A 113 -6.03 5.75 10.12
N LEU A 114 -6.72 4.71 10.61
CA LEU A 114 -8.15 4.53 10.36
C LEU A 114 -8.96 5.72 10.91
N GLU A 115 -8.58 6.23 12.07
CA GLU A 115 -9.23 7.35 12.74
C GLU A 115 -9.08 8.66 11.93
N GLN A 116 -7.97 8.80 11.21
CA GLN A 116 -7.68 9.98 10.38
C GLN A 116 -8.10 9.81 8.91
N ALA A 117 -8.79 8.73 8.55
CA ALA A 117 -9.18 8.48 7.17
C ALA A 117 -9.90 9.67 6.51
N PRO A 118 -10.89 10.36 7.14
CA PRO A 118 -11.52 11.53 6.54
C PRO A 118 -10.54 12.70 6.32
N ALA A 119 -9.60 12.93 7.22
CA ALA A 119 -8.56 13.97 7.08
C ALA A 119 -7.56 13.59 5.98
N ALA A 120 -7.15 12.32 5.92
CA ALA A 120 -6.27 11.81 4.87
C ALA A 120 -6.89 11.98 3.47
N MET A 121 -8.19 11.75 3.32
CA MET A 121 -8.89 11.96 2.05
C MET A 121 -8.94 13.44 1.62
N ARG A 122 -8.85 14.37 2.56
CA ARG A 122 -8.72 15.81 2.27
C ARG A 122 -7.27 16.27 2.10
N GLY A 123 -6.29 15.36 2.29
CA GLY A 123 -4.86 15.69 2.23
C GLY A 123 -4.31 16.38 3.48
N GLU A 124 -5.02 16.28 4.61
CA GLU A 124 -4.69 16.94 5.89
C GLU A 124 -3.93 16.00 6.86
N SER A 125 -3.83 14.71 6.56
CA SER A 125 -3.16 13.70 7.39
C SER A 125 -2.62 12.57 6.52
N GLY A 126 -1.75 11.74 7.10
CA GLY A 126 -1.15 10.59 6.44
C GLY A 126 0.13 10.92 5.68
N THR A 127 0.82 9.87 5.26
CA THR A 127 1.97 9.97 4.36
C THR A 127 1.52 9.76 2.93
N ARG A 128 1.76 10.76 2.08
CA ARG A 128 1.49 10.68 0.64
C ARG A 128 2.67 10.05 -0.07
N ILE A 129 2.42 8.98 -0.83
CA ILE A 129 3.40 8.39 -1.74
C ILE A 129 3.13 8.96 -3.14
N VAL A 130 4.15 9.59 -3.71
CA VAL A 130 4.05 10.36 -4.98
C VAL A 130 5.14 9.93 -5.97
N PRO A 131 4.94 10.15 -7.28
CA PRO A 131 5.93 9.83 -8.32
C PRO A 131 7.28 10.48 -8.12
#